data_7598275c29559c6005476ef022d4ea30
#
_entry.id   7598275c29559c6005476ef022d4ea30
#
_cell.length_a   1.000
_cell.length_b   1.000
_cell.length_c   1.000
_cell.angle_alpha   90.00
_cell.angle_beta   90.00
_cell.angle_gamma   90.00
#
_symmetry.space_group_name_H-M   'P 1'
#
loop_
_entity.id
_entity.type
_entity.pdbx_description
1 polymer ?
#
loop_
_entity_poly.entity_id
_entity_poly.type
_entity_poly.pdbx_seq_one_letter_code
_entity_poly.pdbx_strand_id
1 'polypeptide(L)'
;MFTPIAAVCLFAVLGFVALGVDLGLISLTRARMQFATDAAALAAVHELADVVAEGEDPGALDAEMAARARAMAVKVAGMNETFVDGDLDVRLGRRVYDGDLGRYRIQWGSAPYNVVEVAARKENPNTSAPDGQMPAFFSRIFGLTGHSFRVSSIAYTEPRDLVLVLDYSASMNDDSEFPAFNRLGEAEVTENQLEIYDALGLSDGLLPDEPERVTLHGVPEDTRRRIPHITFTPGPWGGRVTSTADIDRLWVLDSSGRWTQHSNVGKSHTFSTSGYRVEEVRVLSWRNDRDFGEYGERIVFNTANTLKGLGLDGVNYPFPGGSWAEFFWFMEHTNTAYAAGQLMEYGKPGLVSYILAYHPSHAATPTLWRAPAQPFHAMKEGVSQLTEYLGSLGYGDHLGLVSYDTTARWETRVNDPAAGMVADVTGDPITMDYAAIDTIQRHRQAGYYQSTTGLGDGVKEAQRMLAEHGRYGARPTILVMTDGNANVSPSGFSLPGDWDWDELTDFDGDGAADYTTNDRHKQYAFYHAREAINEGATVHTLSVGAGADGALMNAMGYAGNGVHIDVPGGNSSEDNEELLREAFRKIAARVPPPRLMLDRDAD
;
A
#
# COMPACT_ATOMS: atom_id res chain seq x y z
N MET A 1 53.84 47.42 -58.02
CA MET A 1 52.63 46.56 -58.07
C MET A 1 52.41 45.65 -56.84
N PHE A 2 53.41 45.37 -56.02
CA PHE A 2 53.29 44.47 -54.87
C PHE A 2 52.51 45.07 -53.68
N THR A 3 52.70 46.37 -53.43
CA THR A 3 52.14 47.07 -52.25
C THR A 3 50.60 47.12 -52.22
N PRO A 4 49.88 47.41 -53.33
CA PRO A 4 48.40 47.41 -53.31
C PRO A 4 47.80 46.04 -53.16
N ILE A 5 48.41 44.99 -53.72
CA ILE A 5 47.95 43.60 -53.61
C ILE A 5 48.15 43.14 -52.16
N ALA A 6 49.30 43.40 -51.54
CA ALA A 6 49.58 43.11 -50.13
C ALA A 6 48.58 43.80 -49.16
N ALA A 7 48.24 45.08 -49.45
CA ALA A 7 47.24 45.81 -48.69
C ALA A 7 45.84 45.19 -48.83
N VAL A 8 45.39 44.75 -50.00
CA VAL A 8 44.12 44.11 -50.24
C VAL A 8 44.07 42.74 -49.53
N CYS A 9 45.15 41.92 -49.65
CA CYS A 9 45.27 40.68 -48.95
C CYS A 9 45.24 40.84 -47.41
N LEU A 10 45.92 41.86 -46.87
CA LEU A 10 45.91 42.15 -45.46
C LEU A 10 44.50 42.56 -44.97
N PHE A 11 43.79 43.39 -45.75
CA PHE A 11 42.41 43.75 -45.44
C PHE A 11 41.47 42.57 -45.49
N ALA A 12 41.65 41.68 -46.46
CA ALA A 12 40.86 40.45 -46.51
C ALA A 12 41.12 39.52 -45.33
N VAL A 13 42.39 39.32 -44.94
CA VAL A 13 42.76 38.52 -43.76
C VAL A 13 42.23 39.14 -42.47
N LEU A 14 42.35 40.43 -42.29
CA LEU A 14 41.79 41.13 -41.12
C LEU A 14 40.25 41.03 -41.09
N GLY A 15 39.59 41.10 -42.27
CA GLY A 15 38.15 40.90 -42.37
C GLY A 15 37.71 39.48 -41.95
N PHE A 16 38.44 38.45 -42.38
CA PHE A 16 38.17 37.07 -41.98
C PHE A 16 38.43 36.84 -40.49
N VAL A 17 39.52 37.38 -39.94
CA VAL A 17 39.80 37.30 -38.50
C VAL A 17 38.71 38.01 -37.69
N ALA A 18 38.31 39.20 -38.12
CA ALA A 18 37.25 39.98 -37.48
C ALA A 18 35.90 39.24 -37.48
N LEU A 19 35.52 38.67 -38.59
CA LEU A 19 34.30 37.84 -38.71
C LEU A 19 34.41 36.59 -37.82
N GLY A 20 35.59 35.96 -37.77
CA GLY A 20 35.84 34.77 -36.94
C GLY A 20 35.66 35.05 -35.44
N VAL A 21 36.09 36.26 -34.98
CA VAL A 21 35.90 36.67 -33.58
C VAL A 21 34.44 36.91 -33.25
N ASP A 22 33.67 37.62 -34.09
CA ASP A 22 32.24 37.85 -33.86
C ASP A 22 31.45 36.53 -33.86
N LEU A 23 31.72 35.63 -34.81
CA LEU A 23 31.10 34.30 -34.85
C LEU A 23 31.46 33.44 -33.63
N GLY A 24 32.73 33.51 -33.18
CA GLY A 24 33.18 32.84 -31.96
C GLY A 24 32.44 33.32 -30.71
N LEU A 25 32.28 34.65 -30.57
CA LEU A 25 31.54 35.25 -29.46
C LEU A 25 30.04 34.91 -29.49
N ILE A 26 29.42 34.92 -30.67
CA ILE A 26 28.01 34.47 -30.85
C ILE A 26 27.86 33.00 -30.43
N SER A 27 28.75 32.13 -30.91
CA SER A 27 28.72 30.72 -30.61
C SER A 27 28.90 30.46 -29.12
N LEU A 28 29.83 31.13 -28.46
CA LEU A 28 30.07 31.04 -27.04
C LEU A 28 28.86 31.53 -26.21
N THR A 29 28.28 32.68 -26.61
CA THR A 29 27.11 33.23 -25.94
C THR A 29 25.90 32.33 -26.09
N ARG A 30 25.66 31.77 -27.29
CA ARG A 30 24.61 30.79 -27.54
C ARG A 30 24.78 29.55 -26.65
N ALA A 31 26.00 29.01 -26.59
CA ALA A 31 26.28 27.83 -25.77
C ALA A 31 25.99 28.11 -24.27
N ARG A 32 26.43 29.23 -23.76
CA ARG A 32 26.15 29.63 -22.36
C ARG A 32 24.66 29.80 -22.11
N MET A 33 23.94 30.48 -23.00
CA MET A 33 22.49 30.64 -22.89
C MET A 33 21.76 29.30 -22.98
N GLN A 34 22.24 28.37 -23.84
CA GLN A 34 21.67 27.01 -23.93
C GLN A 34 21.84 26.26 -22.63
N PHE A 35 23.03 26.24 -22.03
CA PHE A 35 23.24 25.62 -20.72
C PHE A 35 22.36 26.26 -19.63
N ALA A 36 22.18 27.57 -19.66
CA ALA A 36 21.33 28.27 -18.71
C ALA A 36 19.86 27.90 -18.88
N THR A 37 19.35 27.81 -20.12
CA THR A 37 17.95 27.42 -20.39
C THR A 37 17.72 25.93 -20.10
N ASP A 38 18.71 25.07 -20.39
CA ASP A 38 18.65 23.65 -20.04
C ASP A 38 18.49 23.47 -18.51
N ALA A 39 19.36 24.12 -17.74
CA ALA A 39 19.30 24.05 -16.28
C ALA A 39 18.00 24.66 -15.72
N ALA A 40 17.55 25.78 -16.29
CA ALA A 40 16.33 26.47 -15.86
C ALA A 40 15.07 25.64 -16.17
N ALA A 41 15.01 25.02 -17.35
CA ALA A 41 13.89 24.16 -17.72
C ALA A 41 13.80 22.91 -16.81
N LEU A 42 14.93 22.25 -16.56
CA LEU A 42 14.99 21.11 -15.64
C LEU A 42 14.54 21.49 -14.23
N ALA A 43 15.05 22.60 -13.70
CA ALA A 43 14.69 23.07 -12.37
C ALA A 43 13.21 23.47 -12.27
N ALA A 44 12.66 24.09 -13.31
CA ALA A 44 11.25 24.49 -13.34
C ALA A 44 10.31 23.27 -13.37
N VAL A 45 10.66 22.22 -14.10
CA VAL A 45 9.88 20.98 -14.11
C VAL A 45 9.97 20.25 -12.76
N HIS A 46 11.14 20.28 -12.12
CA HIS A 46 11.28 19.69 -10.76
C HIS A 46 10.38 20.42 -9.76
N GLU A 47 10.32 21.73 -9.83
CA GLU A 47 9.46 22.54 -8.96
C GLU A 47 7.96 22.21 -9.14
N LEU A 48 7.52 21.78 -10.33
CA LEU A 48 6.14 21.32 -10.53
C LEU A 48 5.83 20.10 -9.63
N ALA A 49 6.77 19.16 -9.51
CA ALA A 49 6.60 17.98 -8.67
C ALA A 49 6.60 18.34 -7.17
N ASP A 50 7.46 19.30 -6.76
CA ASP A 50 7.54 19.72 -5.36
C ASP A 50 6.25 20.42 -4.89
N VAL A 51 5.66 21.29 -5.73
CA VAL A 51 4.35 21.91 -5.43
C VAL A 51 3.27 20.89 -5.18
N VAL A 52 3.24 19.85 -5.99
CA VAL A 52 2.26 18.77 -5.85
C VAL A 52 2.50 17.98 -4.56
N ALA A 53 3.75 17.74 -4.18
CA ALA A 53 4.08 17.03 -2.94
C ALA A 53 3.69 17.83 -1.67
N GLU A 54 3.69 19.16 -1.74
CA GLU A 54 3.43 20.08 -0.63
C GLU A 54 1.96 20.56 -0.59
N GLY A 55 1.25 20.52 -1.71
CA GLY A 55 -0.08 21.12 -1.87
C GLY A 55 -1.22 20.31 -1.25
N GLU A 56 -2.09 20.98 -0.48
CA GLU A 56 -3.29 20.36 0.13
C GLU A 56 -4.58 20.64 -0.67
N ASP A 57 -4.62 21.68 -1.53
CA ASP A 57 -5.82 22.08 -2.28
C ASP A 57 -5.65 21.87 -3.79
N PRO A 58 -6.32 20.86 -4.38
CA PRO A 58 -6.25 20.60 -5.82
C PRO A 58 -6.72 21.76 -6.69
N GLY A 59 -7.63 22.60 -6.19
CA GLY A 59 -8.22 23.70 -6.95
C GLY A 59 -7.27 24.90 -7.15
N ALA A 60 -6.27 25.10 -6.26
CA ALA A 60 -5.28 26.15 -6.33
C ALA A 60 -3.96 25.69 -6.99
N LEU A 61 -3.78 24.38 -7.15
CA LEU A 61 -2.53 23.75 -7.49
C LEU A 61 -1.95 24.25 -8.83
N ASP A 62 -2.75 24.32 -9.89
CA ASP A 62 -2.28 24.73 -11.23
C ASP A 62 -1.72 26.15 -11.26
N ALA A 63 -2.34 27.08 -10.54
CA ALA A 63 -1.87 28.46 -10.48
C ALA A 63 -0.56 28.58 -9.68
N GLU A 64 -0.45 27.85 -8.58
CA GLU A 64 0.77 27.79 -7.77
C GLU A 64 1.91 27.12 -8.52
N MET A 65 1.67 25.97 -9.16
CA MET A 65 2.62 25.29 -10.03
C MET A 65 3.19 26.23 -11.10
N ALA A 66 2.30 26.96 -11.79
CA ALA A 66 2.73 27.92 -12.82
C ALA A 66 3.59 29.06 -12.24
N ALA A 67 3.22 29.60 -11.10
CA ALA A 67 3.95 30.69 -10.44
C ALA A 67 5.32 30.23 -9.96
N ARG A 68 5.41 29.11 -9.25
CA ARG A 68 6.66 28.57 -8.70
C ARG A 68 7.62 28.12 -9.80
N ALA A 69 7.12 27.41 -10.83
CA ALA A 69 7.95 26.99 -11.97
C ALA A 69 8.56 28.18 -12.72
N ARG A 70 7.78 29.26 -12.97
CA ARG A 70 8.30 30.48 -13.57
C ARG A 70 9.35 31.16 -12.70
N ALA A 71 9.09 31.28 -11.41
CA ALA A 71 10.04 31.87 -10.47
C ALA A 71 11.36 31.06 -10.41
N MET A 72 11.27 29.71 -10.41
CA MET A 72 12.45 28.86 -10.41
C MET A 72 13.22 28.96 -11.73
N ALA A 73 12.55 29.00 -12.88
CA ALA A 73 13.19 29.18 -14.18
C ALA A 73 14.00 30.49 -14.22
N VAL A 74 13.39 31.59 -13.81
CA VAL A 74 14.05 32.93 -13.74
C VAL A 74 15.24 32.90 -12.79
N LYS A 75 15.07 32.31 -11.60
CA LYS A 75 16.14 32.21 -10.60
C LYS A 75 17.35 31.44 -11.14
N VAL A 76 17.14 30.25 -11.71
CA VAL A 76 18.23 29.37 -12.18
C VAL A 76 18.90 29.97 -13.43
N ALA A 77 18.15 30.55 -14.36
CA ALA A 77 18.71 31.26 -15.49
C ALA A 77 19.59 32.44 -15.02
N GLY A 78 19.12 33.20 -14.04
CA GLY A 78 19.88 34.31 -13.42
C GLY A 78 21.18 33.85 -12.74
N MET A 79 21.17 32.71 -12.06
CA MET A 79 22.37 32.08 -11.47
C MET A 79 23.42 31.71 -12.55
N ASN A 80 22.97 31.47 -13.78
CA ASN A 80 23.81 31.20 -14.95
C ASN A 80 23.99 32.44 -15.84
N GLU A 81 23.88 33.63 -15.26
CA GLU A 81 24.13 34.93 -15.92
C GLU A 81 23.28 35.16 -17.21
N THR A 82 22.10 34.50 -17.27
CA THR A 82 21.21 34.59 -18.43
C THR A 82 19.87 35.19 -17.99
N PHE A 83 19.43 36.22 -18.71
CA PHE A 83 18.14 36.85 -18.47
C PHE A 83 17.01 36.00 -19.11
N VAL A 84 15.97 35.75 -18.33
CA VAL A 84 14.71 35.12 -18.71
C VAL A 84 13.56 35.91 -18.08
N ASP A 85 12.57 36.25 -18.88
CA ASP A 85 11.32 36.85 -18.41
C ASP A 85 10.31 35.76 -18.10
N GLY A 86 9.84 35.71 -16.85
CA GLY A 86 8.95 34.61 -16.39
C GLY A 86 7.64 34.53 -17.15
N ASP A 87 7.10 35.64 -17.64
CA ASP A 87 5.80 35.66 -18.33
C ASP A 87 5.92 35.47 -19.86
N LEU A 88 7.03 35.96 -20.44
CA LEU A 88 7.23 35.95 -21.89
C LEU A 88 8.07 34.75 -22.36
N ASP A 89 8.99 34.28 -21.53
CA ASP A 89 9.99 33.31 -21.92
C ASP A 89 9.81 31.93 -21.30
N VAL A 90 8.82 31.78 -20.37
CA VAL A 90 8.51 30.50 -19.73
C VAL A 90 7.11 30.05 -20.13
N ARG A 91 7.04 28.95 -20.83
CA ARG A 91 5.77 28.33 -21.24
C ARG A 91 5.60 26.99 -20.55
N LEU A 92 4.41 26.78 -20.00
CA LEU A 92 4.02 25.51 -19.39
C LEU A 92 3.02 24.78 -20.29
N GLY A 93 3.03 23.47 -20.23
CA GLY A 93 2.14 22.64 -21.02
C GLY A 93 2.00 21.25 -20.45
N ARG A 94 1.20 20.46 -21.13
CA ARG A 94 0.94 19.06 -20.84
C ARG A 94 1.44 18.17 -21.98
N ARG A 95 2.33 17.24 -21.68
CA ARG A 95 2.77 16.18 -22.58
C ARG A 95 1.84 14.99 -22.43
N VAL A 96 1.13 14.60 -23.49
CA VAL A 96 0.16 13.51 -23.48
C VAL A 96 0.50 12.50 -24.57
N TYR A 97 0.29 11.22 -24.27
CA TYR A 97 0.41 10.17 -25.27
C TYR A 97 -0.82 10.19 -26.19
N ASP A 98 -0.60 10.21 -27.49
CA ASP A 98 -1.63 10.15 -28.51
C ASP A 98 -1.62 8.73 -29.10
N GLY A 99 -2.58 7.91 -28.68
CA GLY A 99 -2.70 6.51 -29.09
C GLY A 99 -2.93 6.33 -30.59
N ASP A 100 -3.59 7.29 -31.25
CA ASP A 100 -3.84 7.25 -32.70
C ASP A 100 -2.56 7.50 -33.51
N LEU A 101 -1.68 8.33 -32.96
CA LEU A 101 -0.40 8.68 -33.58
C LEU A 101 0.77 7.80 -33.10
N GLY A 102 0.60 7.04 -32.01
CA GLY A 102 1.65 6.23 -31.38
C GLY A 102 2.81 7.05 -30.84
N ARG A 103 2.58 8.34 -30.49
CA ARG A 103 3.62 9.27 -30.01
C ARG A 103 3.06 10.26 -28.99
N TYR A 104 3.97 10.86 -28.22
CA TYR A 104 3.63 11.97 -27.34
C TYR A 104 3.50 13.28 -28.12
N ARG A 105 2.60 14.16 -27.68
CA ARG A 105 2.48 15.53 -28.13
C ARG A 105 2.32 16.49 -26.95
N ILE A 106 2.70 17.77 -27.15
CA ILE A 106 2.59 18.80 -26.13
C ILE A 106 1.36 19.68 -26.40
N GLN A 107 0.55 19.85 -25.37
CA GLN A 107 -0.57 20.79 -25.33
C GLN A 107 -0.15 21.99 -24.48
N TRP A 108 0.32 23.04 -25.15
CA TRP A 108 0.78 24.26 -24.48
C TRP A 108 -0.38 25.02 -23.81
N GLY A 109 -0.15 25.53 -22.58
CA GLY A 109 -1.14 26.27 -21.79
C GLY A 109 -2.26 25.41 -21.18
N SER A 110 -2.17 24.08 -21.30
CA SER A 110 -3.13 23.13 -20.72
C SER A 110 -2.57 22.53 -19.46
N ALA A 111 -3.32 22.65 -18.36
CA ALA A 111 -3.05 21.96 -17.11
C ALA A 111 -3.62 20.49 -17.16
N PRO A 112 -3.19 19.64 -16.24
CA PRO A 112 -2.08 19.82 -15.30
C PRO A 112 -0.71 19.82 -16.01
N TYR A 113 0.22 20.64 -15.49
CA TYR A 113 1.49 20.90 -16.18
C TYR A 113 2.53 19.81 -15.89
N ASN A 114 3.15 19.24 -16.95
CA ASN A 114 4.27 18.31 -16.84
C ASN A 114 5.42 18.59 -17.82
N VAL A 115 5.35 19.72 -18.54
CA VAL A 115 6.35 20.20 -19.50
C VAL A 115 6.57 21.69 -19.31
N VAL A 116 7.84 22.11 -19.33
CA VAL A 116 8.21 23.52 -19.30
C VAL A 116 9.20 23.83 -20.43
N GLU A 117 8.91 24.85 -21.23
CA GLU A 117 9.85 25.47 -22.15
C GLU A 117 10.39 26.75 -21.49
N VAL A 118 11.71 26.89 -21.48
CA VAL A 118 12.40 28.12 -21.08
C VAL A 118 13.19 28.63 -22.26
N ALA A 119 12.96 29.88 -22.64
CA ALA A 119 13.68 30.58 -23.71
C ALA A 119 14.55 31.71 -23.15
N ALA A 120 15.65 31.97 -23.82
CA ALA A 120 16.46 33.15 -23.57
C ALA A 120 16.68 33.90 -24.88
N ARG A 121 16.49 35.23 -24.87
CA ARG A 121 16.48 36.06 -26.05
C ARG A 121 17.61 37.11 -26.00
N LYS A 122 18.19 37.41 -27.15
CA LYS A 122 19.04 38.55 -27.44
C LYS A 122 18.47 39.29 -28.66
N GLU A 123 17.23 39.79 -28.54
CA GLU A 123 16.44 40.30 -29.66
C GLU A 123 16.14 41.81 -29.55
N ASN A 124 16.24 42.40 -28.36
CA ASN A 124 15.92 43.79 -28.12
C ASN A 124 16.94 44.71 -28.82
N PRO A 125 16.49 45.65 -29.68
CA PRO A 125 17.39 46.60 -30.33
C PRO A 125 18.20 47.46 -29.36
N ASN A 126 17.69 47.70 -28.15
CA ASN A 126 18.44 48.35 -27.08
C ASN A 126 19.46 47.36 -26.50
N THR A 127 20.70 47.48 -26.90
CA THR A 127 21.79 46.60 -26.46
C THR A 127 22.10 46.69 -24.96
N SER A 128 21.60 47.72 -24.27
CA SER A 128 21.71 47.88 -22.81
C SER A 128 20.58 47.21 -22.05
N ALA A 129 19.54 46.70 -22.71
CA ALA A 129 18.48 45.93 -22.09
C ALA A 129 18.99 44.54 -21.70
N PRO A 130 18.40 43.86 -20.68
CA PRO A 130 18.79 42.53 -20.28
C PRO A 130 18.71 41.51 -21.43
N ASP A 131 17.72 41.65 -22.33
CA ASP A 131 17.50 40.87 -23.56
C ASP A 131 18.08 41.55 -24.81
N GLY A 132 18.96 42.57 -24.62
CA GLY A 132 19.55 43.34 -25.66
C GLY A 132 20.37 42.53 -26.67
N GLN A 133 20.30 42.91 -27.96
CA GLN A 133 21.12 42.31 -29.02
C GLN A 133 22.59 42.30 -28.62
N MET A 134 23.29 41.22 -28.97
CA MET A 134 24.72 41.12 -28.75
C MET A 134 25.43 42.14 -29.63
N PRO A 135 26.22 43.10 -29.06
CA PRO A 135 26.91 44.11 -29.85
C PRO A 135 27.86 43.44 -30.86
N ALA A 136 27.81 43.93 -32.09
CA ALA A 136 28.78 43.56 -33.11
C ALA A 136 30.11 44.29 -32.82
N PHE A 137 31.23 43.56 -32.74
CA PHE A 137 32.55 44.16 -32.52
C PHE A 137 33.19 44.59 -33.85
N PHE A 138 33.40 43.65 -34.73
CA PHE A 138 34.07 43.90 -35.98
C PHE A 138 33.10 43.99 -37.17
N SER A 139 31.98 43.31 -37.13
CA SER A 139 30.95 43.39 -38.17
C SER A 139 30.27 44.74 -38.27
N ARG A 140 30.53 45.67 -37.34
CA ARG A 140 30.19 47.10 -37.43
C ARG A 140 30.78 47.78 -38.65
N ILE A 141 31.95 47.33 -39.11
CA ILE A 141 32.59 47.83 -40.32
C ILE A 141 31.70 47.58 -41.56
N PHE A 142 30.85 46.55 -41.50
CA PHE A 142 29.89 46.20 -42.57
C PHE A 142 28.48 46.75 -42.31
N GLY A 143 28.33 47.65 -41.33
CA GLY A 143 27.04 48.29 -41.00
C GLY A 143 26.14 47.49 -40.07
N LEU A 144 26.60 46.35 -39.52
CA LEU A 144 25.87 45.58 -38.53
C LEU A 144 26.08 46.14 -37.11
N THR A 145 25.02 46.53 -36.42
CA THR A 145 25.09 47.13 -35.08
C THR A 145 24.99 46.11 -33.96
N GLY A 146 24.34 44.97 -34.22
CA GLY A 146 24.14 43.87 -33.27
C GLY A 146 23.67 42.59 -33.91
N HIS A 147 23.77 41.50 -33.17
CA HIS A 147 23.33 40.18 -33.57
C HIS A 147 22.13 39.76 -32.71
N SER A 148 21.06 39.35 -33.38
CA SER A 148 19.83 38.86 -32.75
C SER A 148 19.79 37.33 -32.80
N PHE A 149 19.48 36.70 -31.69
CA PHE A 149 19.26 35.26 -31.61
C PHE A 149 18.47 34.86 -30.36
N ARG A 150 17.87 33.67 -30.43
CA ARG A 150 17.13 33.06 -29.35
C ARG A 150 17.60 31.60 -29.17
N VAL A 151 17.57 31.13 -27.95
CA VAL A 151 17.74 29.73 -27.60
C VAL A 151 16.57 29.31 -26.71
N SER A 152 16.16 28.06 -26.77
CA SER A 152 15.15 27.52 -25.88
C SER A 152 15.46 26.08 -25.51
N SER A 153 14.97 25.66 -24.37
CA SER A 153 15.09 24.32 -23.88
C SER A 153 13.72 23.87 -23.36
N ILE A 154 13.35 22.63 -23.65
CA ILE A 154 12.13 22.02 -23.17
C ILE A 154 12.54 20.89 -22.23
N ALA A 155 12.00 20.89 -21.02
CA ALA A 155 12.11 19.79 -20.09
C ALA A 155 10.72 19.23 -19.76
N TYR A 156 10.66 17.96 -19.44
CA TYR A 156 9.42 17.28 -19.10
C TYR A 156 9.66 16.17 -18.06
N THR A 157 8.60 15.80 -17.35
CA THR A 157 8.56 14.63 -16.50
C THR A 157 8.12 13.41 -17.32
N GLU A 158 8.83 12.28 -17.17
CA GLU A 158 8.42 11.02 -17.79
C GLU A 158 7.18 10.47 -17.08
N PRO A 159 6.16 10.02 -17.82
CA PRO A 159 5.07 9.25 -17.24
C PRO A 159 5.60 7.92 -16.70
N ARG A 160 4.95 7.41 -15.67
CA ARG A 160 5.26 6.09 -15.09
C ARG A 160 4.24 5.05 -15.53
N ASP A 161 4.70 3.82 -15.63
CA ASP A 161 3.87 2.62 -15.55
C ASP A 161 4.07 2.03 -14.17
N LEU A 162 3.14 2.34 -13.27
CA LEU A 162 3.20 1.97 -11.86
C LEU A 162 2.40 0.70 -11.62
N VAL A 163 3.02 -0.34 -11.08
CA VAL A 163 2.33 -1.55 -10.66
C VAL A 163 2.32 -1.64 -9.14
N LEU A 164 1.13 -1.65 -8.55
CA LEU A 164 0.92 -1.92 -7.13
C LEU A 164 1.01 -3.42 -6.88
N VAL A 165 1.77 -3.80 -5.87
CA VAL A 165 1.93 -5.19 -5.40
C VAL A 165 1.45 -5.23 -3.97
N LEU A 166 0.19 -5.63 -3.78
CA LEU A 166 -0.53 -5.52 -2.52
C LEU A 166 -0.65 -6.88 -1.82
N ASP A 167 -0.39 -6.88 -0.53
CA ASP A 167 -0.54 -8.03 0.34
C ASP A 167 -2.01 -8.31 0.64
N TYR A 168 -2.50 -9.50 0.24
CA TYR A 168 -3.85 -9.98 0.52
C TYR A 168 -3.82 -11.19 1.46
N SER A 169 -2.70 -11.43 2.13
CA SER A 169 -2.59 -12.48 3.16
C SER A 169 -3.55 -12.24 4.32
N ALA A 170 -3.86 -13.29 5.06
CA ALA A 170 -4.83 -13.20 6.16
C ALA A 170 -4.39 -12.27 7.28
N SER A 171 -3.07 -12.11 7.49
CA SER A 171 -2.51 -11.20 8.51
C SER A 171 -2.96 -9.74 8.35
N MET A 172 -3.31 -9.33 7.13
CA MET A 172 -3.89 -8.03 6.86
C MET A 172 -5.28 -7.80 7.51
N ASN A 173 -5.80 -8.75 8.29
CA ASN A 173 -6.99 -8.62 9.15
C ASN A 173 -6.63 -8.62 10.64
N ASP A 174 -5.37 -8.91 11.02
CA ASP A 174 -4.96 -9.25 12.39
C ASP A 174 -5.23 -8.11 13.40
N ASP A 175 -5.28 -6.85 12.95
CA ASP A 175 -5.57 -5.70 13.80
C ASP A 175 -7.05 -5.60 14.20
N SER A 176 -7.91 -6.35 13.52
CA SER A 176 -9.35 -6.46 13.79
C SER A 176 -9.73 -7.76 14.51
N GLU A 177 -8.77 -8.55 14.92
CA GLU A 177 -8.99 -9.83 15.60
C GLU A 177 -8.61 -9.77 17.08
N PHE A 178 -9.07 -10.73 17.87
CA PHE A 178 -8.77 -10.83 19.31
C PHE A 178 -7.28 -10.72 19.68
N PRO A 179 -6.31 -11.27 18.92
CA PRO A 179 -4.90 -11.09 19.23
C PRO A 179 -4.45 -9.64 19.33
N ALA A 180 -5.12 -8.73 18.63
CA ALA A 180 -4.82 -7.31 18.65
C ALA A 180 -5.16 -6.62 19.98
N PHE A 181 -6.02 -7.21 20.83
CA PHE A 181 -6.37 -6.66 22.15
C PHE A 181 -5.15 -6.33 23.01
N ASN A 182 -4.10 -7.15 22.94
CA ASN A 182 -2.87 -6.90 23.69
C ASN A 182 -2.00 -5.76 23.13
N ARG A 183 -2.20 -5.39 21.88
CA ARG A 183 -1.40 -4.41 21.15
C ARG A 183 -2.12 -3.07 21.00
N LEU A 184 -3.36 -3.09 20.57
CA LEU A 184 -4.17 -1.91 20.29
C LEU A 184 -5.12 -1.55 21.44
N GLY A 185 -5.42 -2.50 22.33
CA GLY A 185 -6.41 -2.37 23.39
C GLY A 185 -7.77 -2.96 23.03
N GLU A 186 -8.48 -3.49 24.04
CA GLU A 186 -9.77 -4.16 23.83
C GLU A 186 -10.84 -3.21 23.28
N ALA A 187 -10.88 -1.96 23.77
CA ALA A 187 -11.89 -0.98 23.34
C ALA A 187 -11.77 -0.64 21.85
N GLU A 188 -10.58 -0.35 21.38
CA GLU A 188 -10.29 0.00 19.98
C GLU A 188 -10.68 -1.13 19.02
N VAL A 189 -10.19 -2.34 19.31
CA VAL A 189 -10.48 -3.50 18.45
C VAL A 189 -11.96 -3.86 18.48
N THR A 190 -12.62 -3.76 19.66
CA THR A 190 -14.05 -4.05 19.77
C THR A 190 -14.90 -3.04 18.99
N GLU A 191 -14.56 -1.76 19.03
CA GLU A 191 -15.23 -0.72 18.25
C GLU A 191 -15.12 -1.03 16.75
N ASN A 192 -13.93 -1.34 16.24
CA ASN A 192 -13.74 -1.73 14.85
C ASN A 192 -14.50 -3.02 14.49
N GLN A 193 -14.55 -4.01 15.41
CA GLN A 193 -15.33 -5.23 15.21
C GLN A 193 -16.84 -4.97 15.09
N LEU A 194 -17.37 -4.01 15.82
CA LEU A 194 -18.77 -3.60 15.70
C LEU A 194 -19.03 -2.93 14.35
N GLU A 195 -18.13 -2.08 13.88
CA GLU A 195 -18.21 -1.48 12.53
C GLU A 195 -18.17 -2.56 11.43
N ILE A 196 -17.29 -3.56 11.56
CA ILE A 196 -17.22 -4.70 10.64
C ILE A 196 -18.55 -5.46 10.65
N TYR A 197 -19.11 -5.73 11.82
CA TYR A 197 -20.39 -6.43 11.95
C TYR A 197 -21.51 -5.71 11.19
N ASP A 198 -21.60 -4.40 11.35
CA ASP A 198 -22.60 -3.58 10.67
C ASP A 198 -22.37 -3.53 9.15
N ALA A 199 -21.11 -3.39 8.72
CA ALA A 199 -20.73 -3.40 7.31
C ALA A 199 -21.04 -4.73 6.60
N LEU A 200 -21.01 -5.84 7.32
CA LEU A 200 -21.41 -7.15 6.82
C LEU A 200 -22.93 -7.27 6.57
N GLY A 201 -23.72 -6.32 7.05
CA GLY A 201 -25.18 -6.29 6.90
C GLY A 201 -25.87 -7.31 7.78
N LEU A 202 -25.27 -7.69 8.91
CA LEU A 202 -25.87 -8.58 9.88
C LEU A 202 -27.01 -7.85 10.62
N SER A 203 -28.10 -8.59 10.87
CA SER A 203 -29.27 -7.97 11.48
C SER A 203 -28.99 -7.54 12.93
N ASP A 204 -29.45 -6.35 13.28
CA ASP A 204 -29.47 -5.88 14.66
C ASP A 204 -30.22 -6.91 15.54
N GLY A 205 -29.63 -7.27 16.66
CA GLY A 205 -30.20 -8.23 17.60
C GLY A 205 -29.91 -9.71 17.30
N LEU A 206 -29.10 -10.02 16.26
CA LEU A 206 -28.63 -11.40 16.04
C LEU A 206 -27.74 -11.87 17.20
N LEU A 207 -26.83 -11.00 17.65
CA LEU A 207 -25.97 -11.19 18.81
C LEU A 207 -25.89 -9.89 19.61
N PRO A 208 -25.59 -9.93 20.93
CA PRO A 208 -25.41 -8.72 21.72
C PRO A 208 -24.11 -7.96 21.32
N ASP A 209 -24.11 -6.63 21.50
CA ASP A 209 -22.93 -5.79 21.28
C ASP A 209 -21.83 -6.12 22.27
N GLU A 210 -22.19 -6.23 23.55
CA GLU A 210 -21.28 -6.69 24.60
C GLU A 210 -21.31 -8.22 24.70
N PRO A 211 -20.16 -8.85 24.92
CA PRO A 211 -20.10 -10.30 25.09
C PRO A 211 -20.99 -10.80 26.24
N GLU A 212 -21.78 -11.78 25.98
CA GLU A 212 -22.65 -12.40 26.99
C GLU A 212 -22.25 -13.85 27.24
N ARG A 213 -22.13 -14.21 28.51
CA ARG A 213 -21.86 -15.57 28.95
C ARG A 213 -23.15 -16.33 29.14
N VAL A 214 -23.40 -17.31 28.29
CA VAL A 214 -24.57 -18.19 28.39
C VAL A 214 -24.32 -19.28 29.42
N THR A 215 -25.07 -19.26 30.52
CA THR A 215 -25.06 -20.33 31.53
C THR A 215 -26.12 -21.36 31.17
N LEU A 216 -25.67 -22.56 30.76
CA LEU A 216 -26.56 -23.64 30.35
C LEU A 216 -26.86 -24.54 31.56
N HIS A 217 -28.10 -24.50 32.02
CA HIS A 217 -28.57 -25.36 33.13
C HIS A 217 -29.59 -26.35 32.64
N GLY A 218 -29.33 -27.64 32.92
CA GLY A 218 -30.21 -28.75 32.57
C GLY A 218 -31.16 -29.21 33.69
N VAL A 219 -31.25 -28.46 34.82
CA VAL A 219 -32.02 -28.90 35.99
C VAL A 219 -33.28 -28.05 36.15
N PRO A 220 -34.47 -28.67 36.40
CA PRO A 220 -35.70 -27.92 36.64
C PRO A 220 -35.60 -26.97 37.84
N GLU A 221 -36.27 -25.80 37.76
CA GLU A 221 -36.14 -24.69 38.69
C GLU A 221 -36.58 -25.02 40.13
N ASP A 222 -37.52 -25.92 40.31
CA ASP A 222 -38.00 -26.40 41.58
C ASP A 222 -36.97 -27.23 42.37
N THR A 223 -36.06 -27.87 41.64
CA THR A 223 -34.98 -28.69 42.20
C THR A 223 -33.71 -27.86 42.52
N ARG A 224 -33.55 -26.67 41.94
CA ARG A 224 -32.38 -25.81 42.08
C ARG A 224 -32.09 -25.32 43.48
N ARG A 225 -33.09 -25.22 44.35
CA ARG A 225 -32.93 -24.71 45.73
C ARG A 225 -32.11 -25.62 46.63
N ARG A 226 -31.86 -26.86 46.26
CA ARG A 226 -31.18 -27.88 47.08
C ARG A 226 -29.88 -28.42 46.47
N ILE A 227 -29.59 -28.09 45.22
CA ILE A 227 -28.41 -28.55 44.49
C ILE A 227 -27.35 -27.45 44.47
N PRO A 228 -26.05 -27.76 44.68
CA PRO A 228 -24.99 -26.78 44.53
C PRO A 228 -24.95 -26.26 43.11
N HIS A 229 -25.03 -24.95 42.98
CA HIS A 229 -24.90 -24.28 41.69
C HIS A 229 -23.47 -24.38 41.24
N ILE A 230 -23.23 -24.90 40.02
CA ILE A 230 -21.91 -24.96 39.42
C ILE A 230 -21.77 -23.95 38.29
N THR A 231 -20.56 -23.40 38.18
CA THR A 231 -20.14 -22.63 37.00
C THR A 231 -18.96 -23.36 36.36
N PHE A 232 -19.06 -23.60 35.08
CA PHE A 232 -17.95 -24.11 34.29
C PHE A 232 -17.28 -22.98 33.55
N THR A 233 -15.97 -22.90 33.69
CA THR A 233 -15.13 -22.00 32.90
C THR A 233 -14.27 -22.89 32.00
N PRO A 234 -14.48 -22.88 30.69
CA PRO A 234 -13.69 -23.68 29.78
C PRO A 234 -12.25 -23.16 29.69
N GLY A 235 -11.35 -24.06 29.33
CA GLY A 235 -9.98 -23.77 28.94
C GLY A 235 -9.67 -24.44 27.61
N PRO A 236 -8.52 -24.12 26.99
CA PRO A 236 -8.17 -24.64 25.65
C PRO A 236 -8.18 -26.17 25.57
N TRP A 237 -7.87 -26.85 26.67
CA TRP A 237 -7.72 -28.29 26.75
C TRP A 237 -8.33 -28.84 28.05
N GLY A 238 -9.57 -28.47 28.36
CA GLY A 238 -10.24 -28.85 29.60
C GLY A 238 -11.07 -27.71 30.17
N GLY A 239 -10.99 -27.48 31.46
CA GLY A 239 -11.70 -26.38 32.07
C GLY A 239 -11.60 -26.36 33.59
N ARG A 240 -12.32 -25.38 34.18
CA ARG A 240 -12.44 -25.22 35.63
C ARG A 240 -13.91 -25.25 36.03
N VAL A 241 -14.25 -26.10 36.99
CA VAL A 241 -15.56 -26.09 37.61
C VAL A 241 -15.45 -25.40 38.98
N THR A 242 -16.35 -24.47 39.23
CA THR A 242 -16.54 -23.88 40.55
C THR A 242 -17.95 -24.12 41.06
N SER A 243 -18.16 -24.25 42.35
CA SER A 243 -19.47 -24.56 42.93
C SER A 243 -19.73 -23.77 44.18
N THR A 244 -20.99 -23.51 44.49
CA THR A 244 -21.42 -22.87 45.75
C THR A 244 -21.24 -23.81 46.94
N ALA A 245 -21.15 -25.13 46.72
CA ALA A 245 -20.89 -26.14 47.74
C ALA A 245 -19.80 -27.12 47.31
N ASP A 246 -19.30 -27.93 48.25
CA ASP A 246 -18.25 -28.90 47.93
C ASP A 246 -18.79 -29.97 46.98
N ILE A 247 -18.01 -30.27 45.95
CA ILE A 247 -18.25 -31.29 44.94
C ILE A 247 -17.49 -32.57 45.37
N ASP A 248 -18.19 -33.67 45.56
CA ASP A 248 -17.55 -34.94 45.87
C ASP A 248 -17.02 -35.63 44.60
N ARG A 249 -17.82 -35.64 43.55
CA ARG A 249 -17.46 -36.25 42.27
C ARG A 249 -17.81 -35.34 41.13
N LEU A 250 -16.83 -35.21 40.19
CA LEU A 250 -16.98 -34.55 38.94
C LEU A 250 -16.74 -35.56 37.81
N TRP A 251 -17.68 -35.69 36.90
CA TRP A 251 -17.52 -36.43 35.64
C TRP A 251 -17.48 -35.44 34.49
N VAL A 252 -16.56 -35.69 33.60
CA VAL A 252 -16.37 -34.89 32.39
C VAL A 252 -16.47 -35.85 31.20
N LEU A 253 -17.38 -35.57 30.27
CA LEU A 253 -17.44 -36.20 28.96
C LEU A 253 -16.67 -35.33 27.98
N ASP A 254 -15.71 -35.89 27.27
CA ASP A 254 -15.00 -35.21 26.19
C ASP A 254 -15.53 -35.61 24.80
N SER A 255 -15.13 -34.87 23.77
CA SER A 255 -15.58 -35.09 22.37
C SER A 255 -15.07 -36.39 21.74
N SER A 256 -14.21 -37.15 22.42
CA SER A 256 -13.86 -38.50 22.02
C SER A 256 -14.85 -39.54 22.54
N GLY A 257 -15.86 -39.13 23.31
CA GLY A 257 -16.81 -40.02 23.97
C GLY A 257 -16.31 -40.59 25.27
N ARG A 258 -15.20 -40.12 25.81
CA ARG A 258 -14.58 -40.62 27.02
C ARG A 258 -15.09 -39.88 28.24
N TRP A 259 -15.53 -40.63 29.25
CA TRP A 259 -15.81 -40.13 30.58
C TRP A 259 -14.58 -40.16 31.49
N THR A 260 -14.27 -39.04 32.12
CA THR A 260 -13.22 -38.93 33.14
C THR A 260 -13.88 -38.54 34.47
N GLN A 261 -13.56 -39.27 35.54
CA GLN A 261 -14.06 -38.97 36.88
C GLN A 261 -12.97 -38.36 37.75
N HIS A 262 -13.31 -37.28 38.44
CA HIS A 262 -12.51 -36.66 39.50
C HIS A 262 -13.26 -36.80 40.82
N SER A 263 -12.55 -37.13 41.91
CA SER A 263 -13.13 -37.32 43.24
C SER A 263 -12.53 -36.32 44.24
N ASN A 264 -13.30 -35.96 45.27
CA ASN A 264 -12.90 -34.98 46.30
C ASN A 264 -12.51 -33.64 45.73
N VAL A 265 -13.32 -33.11 44.85
CA VAL A 265 -13.07 -31.94 44.01
C VAL A 265 -13.11 -30.62 44.82
N GLY A 266 -13.92 -30.59 45.91
CA GLY A 266 -14.13 -29.35 46.68
C GLY A 266 -14.95 -28.31 45.91
N LYS A 267 -14.80 -27.05 46.24
CA LYS A 267 -15.55 -25.95 45.59
C LYS A 267 -14.96 -25.47 44.27
N SER A 268 -13.80 -25.94 43.89
CA SER A 268 -13.13 -25.53 42.62
C SER A 268 -12.15 -26.58 42.16
N HIS A 269 -12.28 -26.99 40.92
CA HIS A 269 -11.41 -27.99 40.30
C HIS A 269 -11.08 -27.66 38.89
N THR A 270 -9.80 -27.73 38.54
CA THR A 270 -9.31 -27.56 37.15
C THR A 270 -8.91 -28.94 36.62
N PHE A 271 -9.33 -29.25 35.42
CA PHE A 271 -9.03 -30.54 34.76
C PHE A 271 -8.61 -30.35 33.32
N SER A 272 -7.95 -31.36 32.75
CA SER A 272 -7.54 -31.41 31.35
C SER A 272 -8.21 -32.56 30.61
N THR A 273 -8.59 -32.32 29.37
CA THR A 273 -9.17 -33.30 28.43
C THR A 273 -8.19 -33.77 27.36
N SER A 274 -6.90 -33.48 27.52
CA SER A 274 -5.82 -33.92 26.60
C SER A 274 -6.06 -33.55 25.12
N GLY A 275 -6.66 -32.40 24.86
CA GLY A 275 -6.90 -31.90 23.51
C GLY A 275 -8.31 -32.11 22.97
N TYR A 276 -9.19 -32.70 23.75
CA TYR A 276 -10.58 -32.87 23.39
C TYR A 276 -11.46 -31.80 24.03
N ARG A 277 -12.51 -31.37 23.35
CA ARG A 277 -13.46 -30.40 23.95
C ARG A 277 -14.31 -31.11 25.01
N VAL A 278 -14.81 -30.33 25.98
CA VAL A 278 -15.76 -30.78 26.98
C VAL A 278 -17.16 -30.80 26.37
N GLU A 279 -17.86 -31.91 26.42
CA GLU A 279 -19.26 -32.06 25.94
C GLU A 279 -20.27 -32.06 27.06
N GLU A 280 -19.86 -32.56 28.22
CA GLU A 280 -20.75 -32.63 29.38
C GLU A 280 -19.94 -32.62 30.68
N VAL A 281 -20.43 -31.88 31.66
CA VAL A 281 -19.95 -31.90 33.04
C VAL A 281 -21.08 -32.29 33.96
N ARG A 282 -20.85 -33.33 34.76
CA ARG A 282 -21.77 -33.75 35.81
C ARG A 282 -21.08 -33.67 37.16
N VAL A 283 -21.76 -33.08 38.12
CA VAL A 283 -21.27 -33.03 39.53
C VAL A 283 -22.25 -33.72 40.43
N LEU A 284 -21.71 -34.49 41.37
CA LEU A 284 -22.44 -34.95 42.53
C LEU A 284 -21.86 -34.22 43.73
N SER A 285 -22.74 -33.56 44.49
CA SER A 285 -22.38 -33.05 45.77
C SER A 285 -22.84 -34.05 46.80
N TRP A 286 -21.90 -34.54 47.57
CA TRP A 286 -22.21 -35.40 48.68
C TRP A 286 -22.15 -34.55 49.95
N ARG A 287 -23.26 -34.46 50.64
CA ARG A 287 -23.28 -34.22 52.09
C ARG A 287 -24.04 -35.37 52.70
N ASN A 288 -23.56 -35.81 53.85
CA ASN A 288 -23.97 -36.89 54.74
C ASN A 288 -25.49 -37.11 54.97
N ASP A 289 -26.34 -36.68 54.10
CA ASP A 289 -27.76 -36.90 54.14
C ASP A 289 -28.10 -38.02 53.13
N ARG A 290 -28.50 -39.15 53.67
CA ARG A 290 -28.85 -40.37 52.93
C ARG A 290 -29.99 -40.20 51.92
N ASP A 291 -30.64 -39.06 51.89
CA ASP A 291 -31.77 -38.75 51.01
C ASP A 291 -31.40 -38.00 49.74
N PHE A 292 -30.13 -37.69 49.50
CA PHE A 292 -29.67 -36.97 48.30
C PHE A 292 -28.79 -37.81 47.37
N GLY A 293 -28.97 -39.11 47.33
CA GLY A 293 -28.09 -40.08 46.68
C GLY A 293 -27.90 -39.95 45.16
N GLU A 294 -28.64 -39.11 44.48
CA GLU A 294 -28.55 -39.03 43.03
C GLU A 294 -28.78 -37.63 42.40
N TYR A 295 -28.72 -36.58 43.18
CA TYR A 295 -28.93 -35.22 42.61
C TYR A 295 -27.60 -34.52 42.32
N GLY A 296 -27.33 -34.37 41.03
CA GLY A 296 -26.20 -33.61 40.56
C GLY A 296 -26.62 -32.54 39.54
N GLU A 297 -25.88 -31.48 39.46
CA GLU A 297 -26.03 -30.52 38.37
C GLU A 297 -25.33 -31.09 37.12
N ARG A 298 -25.99 -30.97 35.99
CA ARG A 298 -25.49 -31.41 34.69
C ARG A 298 -25.47 -30.24 33.74
N ILE A 299 -24.33 -29.97 33.17
CA ILE A 299 -24.17 -29.00 32.09
C ILE A 299 -23.84 -29.78 30.84
N VAL A 300 -24.69 -29.67 29.83
CA VAL A 300 -24.47 -30.31 28.51
C VAL A 300 -24.15 -29.20 27.53
N PHE A 301 -22.91 -29.20 27.06
CA PHE A 301 -22.43 -28.28 26.05
C PHE A 301 -22.77 -28.85 24.68
N ASN A 302 -23.83 -28.37 24.08
CA ASN A 302 -24.17 -28.68 22.71
C ASN A 302 -24.73 -27.44 22.01
N THR A 303 -24.56 -27.41 20.70
CA THR A 303 -25.00 -26.33 19.84
C THR A 303 -26.46 -25.94 20.05
N ALA A 304 -27.35 -26.89 20.25
CA ALA A 304 -28.79 -26.63 20.41
C ALA A 304 -29.08 -25.85 21.71
N ASN A 305 -28.41 -26.18 22.81
CA ASN A 305 -28.59 -25.47 24.08
C ASN A 305 -28.00 -24.05 23.98
N THR A 306 -26.84 -23.87 23.36
CA THR A 306 -26.22 -22.56 23.15
C THR A 306 -27.08 -21.69 22.24
N LEU A 307 -27.56 -22.21 21.12
CA LEU A 307 -28.51 -21.51 20.23
C LEU A 307 -29.74 -21.02 21.00
N LYS A 308 -30.35 -21.89 21.80
CA LYS A 308 -31.53 -21.53 22.59
C LYS A 308 -31.23 -20.48 23.65
N GLY A 309 -30.07 -20.59 24.30
CA GLY A 309 -29.64 -19.62 25.32
C GLY A 309 -29.39 -18.23 24.74
N LEU A 310 -28.92 -18.14 23.53
CA LEU A 310 -28.67 -16.90 22.79
C LEU A 310 -29.89 -16.39 21.99
N GLY A 311 -31.04 -17.10 22.03
CA GLY A 311 -32.19 -16.74 21.20
C GLY A 311 -32.01 -17.00 19.70
N LEU A 312 -31.02 -17.81 19.33
CA LEU A 312 -30.70 -18.16 17.95
C LEU A 312 -31.39 -19.48 17.48
N ASP A 313 -32.27 -20.05 18.30
CA ASP A 313 -32.99 -21.26 17.95
C ASP A 313 -33.86 -21.05 16.70
N GLY A 314 -33.60 -21.82 15.64
CA GLY A 314 -34.22 -21.65 14.34
C GLY A 314 -33.62 -20.52 13.47
N VAL A 315 -32.60 -19.83 13.90
CA VAL A 315 -31.86 -18.81 13.11
C VAL A 315 -30.72 -19.47 12.36
N ASN A 316 -30.75 -19.37 11.04
CA ASN A 316 -29.65 -19.87 10.20
C ASN A 316 -28.38 -19.06 10.39
N TYR A 317 -27.22 -19.71 10.27
CA TYR A 317 -25.94 -18.99 10.17
C TYR A 317 -25.94 -18.12 8.91
N PRO A 318 -25.49 -16.86 8.98
CA PRO A 318 -25.75 -15.87 7.92
C PRO A 318 -24.94 -16.05 6.63
N PHE A 319 -23.85 -16.81 6.67
CA PHE A 319 -22.94 -16.95 5.53
C PHE A 319 -22.84 -18.39 5.01
N PRO A 320 -22.42 -18.58 3.74
CA PRO A 320 -22.20 -19.91 3.17
C PRO A 320 -21.11 -20.71 3.88
N GLY A 321 -20.04 -20.04 4.32
CA GLY A 321 -18.95 -20.66 5.09
C GLY A 321 -19.16 -20.52 6.58
N GLY A 322 -18.80 -21.57 7.32
CA GLY A 322 -18.96 -21.60 8.76
C GLY A 322 -20.33 -22.09 9.24
N SER A 323 -20.47 -22.11 10.54
CA SER A 323 -21.71 -22.49 11.21
C SER A 323 -21.74 -21.96 12.64
N TRP A 324 -22.95 -21.91 13.23
CA TRP A 324 -23.07 -21.60 14.67
C TRP A 324 -22.27 -22.58 15.53
N ALA A 325 -22.21 -23.86 15.17
CA ALA A 325 -21.44 -24.84 15.92
C ALA A 325 -19.94 -24.57 15.90
N GLU A 326 -19.40 -24.17 14.74
CA GLU A 326 -17.99 -23.78 14.62
C GLU A 326 -17.68 -22.48 15.33
N PHE A 327 -18.59 -21.49 15.24
CA PHE A 327 -18.46 -20.23 16.00
C PHE A 327 -18.43 -20.50 17.51
N PHE A 328 -19.36 -21.34 18.04
CA PHE A 328 -19.35 -21.68 19.45
C PHE A 328 -18.08 -22.43 19.84
N TRP A 329 -17.65 -23.36 18.99
CA TRP A 329 -16.39 -24.05 19.23
C TRP A 329 -15.19 -23.09 19.26
N PHE A 330 -15.13 -22.11 18.35
CA PHE A 330 -14.12 -21.06 18.34
C PHE A 330 -14.11 -20.31 19.67
N MET A 331 -15.25 -19.82 20.13
CA MET A 331 -15.36 -19.08 21.39
C MET A 331 -15.07 -19.94 22.62
N GLU A 332 -15.38 -21.22 22.59
CA GLU A 332 -15.22 -22.11 23.73
C GLU A 332 -13.80 -22.69 23.86
N HIS A 333 -13.04 -22.80 22.75
CA HIS A 333 -11.86 -23.67 22.74
C HIS A 333 -10.61 -23.11 22.07
N THR A 334 -10.67 -21.94 21.38
CA THR A 334 -9.48 -21.46 20.69
C THR A 334 -8.51 -20.73 21.63
N ASN A 335 -7.20 -20.85 21.32
CA ASN A 335 -6.18 -20.08 22.04
C ASN A 335 -6.36 -18.58 21.85
N THR A 336 -6.88 -18.15 20.71
CA THR A 336 -7.16 -16.75 20.38
C THR A 336 -8.19 -16.14 21.32
N ALA A 337 -9.37 -16.79 21.47
CA ALA A 337 -10.41 -16.34 22.40
C ALA A 337 -9.95 -16.44 23.85
N TYR A 338 -9.18 -17.49 24.20
CA TYR A 338 -8.62 -17.64 25.53
C TYR A 338 -7.62 -16.53 25.89
N ALA A 339 -6.69 -16.21 25.01
CA ALA A 339 -5.69 -15.16 25.21
C ALA A 339 -6.32 -13.78 25.36
N ALA A 340 -7.45 -13.54 24.69
CA ALA A 340 -8.23 -12.31 24.82
C ALA A 340 -9.17 -12.29 26.04
N GLY A 341 -9.30 -13.41 26.79
CA GLY A 341 -10.23 -13.49 27.93
C GLY A 341 -11.69 -13.67 27.54
N GLN A 342 -11.98 -13.90 26.25
CA GLN A 342 -13.33 -13.92 25.66
C GLN A 342 -13.95 -15.34 25.61
N LEU A 343 -13.37 -16.29 26.30
CA LEU A 343 -13.89 -17.66 26.34
C LEU A 343 -15.34 -17.73 26.82
N MET A 344 -16.20 -18.39 26.06
CA MET A 344 -17.63 -18.51 26.31
C MET A 344 -18.38 -17.17 26.40
N GLU A 345 -17.82 -16.10 25.89
CA GLU A 345 -18.47 -14.79 25.82
C GLU A 345 -18.95 -14.55 24.40
N TYR A 346 -20.24 -14.75 24.17
CA TYR A 346 -20.83 -14.67 22.83
C TYR A 346 -21.33 -13.26 22.55
N GLY A 347 -20.93 -12.71 21.44
CA GLY A 347 -21.31 -11.36 21.01
C GLY A 347 -20.90 -11.06 19.58
N LYS A 348 -21.27 -9.89 19.08
CA LYS A 348 -20.88 -9.39 17.74
C LYS A 348 -19.37 -9.43 17.52
N PRO A 349 -18.53 -8.95 18.47
CA PRO A 349 -17.06 -8.97 18.31
C PRO A 349 -16.51 -10.39 18.12
N GLY A 350 -17.04 -11.36 18.87
CA GLY A 350 -16.63 -12.76 18.76
C GLY A 350 -16.96 -13.37 17.39
N LEU A 351 -18.13 -13.05 16.82
CA LEU A 351 -18.51 -13.52 15.49
C LEU A 351 -17.60 -12.91 14.41
N VAL A 352 -17.26 -11.64 14.52
CA VAL A 352 -16.34 -10.98 13.60
C VAL A 352 -14.96 -11.61 13.65
N SER A 353 -14.35 -11.76 14.84
CA SER A 353 -13.06 -12.47 14.99
C SER A 353 -13.09 -13.88 14.42
N TYR A 354 -14.19 -14.62 14.61
CA TYR A 354 -14.35 -15.94 14.03
C TYR A 354 -14.39 -15.92 12.50
N ILE A 355 -15.13 -14.97 11.90
CA ILE A 355 -15.22 -14.83 10.44
C ILE A 355 -13.86 -14.48 9.85
N LEU A 356 -13.16 -13.50 10.41
CA LEU A 356 -11.85 -13.06 9.92
C LEU A 356 -10.81 -14.17 10.01
N ALA A 357 -10.75 -14.87 11.15
CA ALA A 357 -9.75 -15.92 11.38
C ALA A 357 -9.99 -17.21 10.60
N TYR A 358 -11.27 -17.61 10.38
CA TYR A 358 -11.59 -18.95 9.82
C TYR A 358 -12.29 -18.91 8.47
N HIS A 359 -13.00 -17.84 8.14
CA HIS A 359 -13.84 -17.75 6.95
C HIS A 359 -13.67 -16.46 6.13
N PRO A 360 -12.42 -15.94 5.95
CA PRO A 360 -12.20 -14.68 5.23
C PRO A 360 -12.39 -14.81 3.71
N SER A 361 -12.52 -16.03 3.17
CA SER A 361 -12.63 -16.21 1.72
C SER A 361 -13.96 -15.70 1.16
N HIS A 362 -13.95 -15.24 -0.08
CA HIS A 362 -15.18 -14.81 -0.77
C HIS A 362 -16.26 -15.88 -0.82
N ALA A 363 -15.87 -17.14 -1.00
CA ALA A 363 -16.83 -18.26 -1.03
C ALA A 363 -17.48 -18.49 0.34
N ALA A 364 -16.75 -18.21 1.43
CA ALA A 364 -17.25 -18.37 2.79
C ALA A 364 -18.07 -17.17 3.26
N THR A 365 -17.57 -15.95 3.04
CA THR A 365 -18.20 -14.69 3.45
C THR A 365 -18.22 -13.71 2.28
N PRO A 366 -19.20 -13.80 1.36
CA PRO A 366 -19.20 -13.03 0.10
C PRO A 366 -19.22 -11.51 0.27
N THR A 367 -19.71 -11.01 1.40
CA THR A 367 -19.81 -9.57 1.70
C THR A 367 -18.62 -9.01 2.47
N LEU A 368 -17.60 -9.83 2.77
CA LEU A 368 -16.48 -9.43 3.63
C LEU A 368 -15.66 -8.26 3.06
N TRP A 369 -15.66 -8.08 1.74
CA TRP A 369 -15.00 -6.93 1.10
C TRP A 369 -15.52 -5.56 1.57
N ARG A 370 -16.70 -5.50 2.20
CA ARG A 370 -17.28 -4.28 2.80
C ARG A 370 -16.71 -3.99 4.19
N ALA A 371 -16.10 -4.98 4.81
CA ALA A 371 -15.62 -4.87 6.18
C ALA A 371 -14.43 -3.89 6.26
N PRO A 372 -14.44 -2.93 7.21
CA PRO A 372 -13.30 -2.07 7.50
C PRO A 372 -12.25 -2.79 8.37
N ALA A 373 -11.88 -4.04 7.99
CA ALA A 373 -10.89 -4.82 8.72
C ALA A 373 -9.48 -4.26 8.51
N GLN A 374 -8.73 -4.09 9.60
CA GLN A 374 -7.44 -3.44 9.64
C GLN A 374 -6.26 -4.44 9.67
N PRO A 375 -5.13 -4.09 9.05
CA PRO A 375 -4.80 -2.85 8.31
C PRO A 375 -5.27 -2.85 6.83
N PHE A 376 -5.97 -3.90 6.37
CA PHE A 376 -6.39 -4.03 4.98
C PHE A 376 -7.27 -2.86 4.50
N HIS A 377 -8.18 -2.39 5.37
CA HIS A 377 -9.05 -1.25 5.04
C HIS A 377 -8.24 0.02 4.82
N ALA A 378 -7.31 0.33 5.69
CA ALA A 378 -6.42 1.48 5.56
C ALA A 378 -5.60 1.44 4.26
N MET A 379 -5.15 0.24 3.84
CA MET A 379 -4.52 0.04 2.53
C MET A 379 -5.48 0.39 1.39
N LYS A 380 -6.74 -0.07 1.42
CA LYS A 380 -7.74 0.26 0.38
C LYS A 380 -7.98 1.77 0.27
N GLU A 381 -8.10 2.45 1.39
CA GLU A 381 -8.26 3.91 1.42
C GLU A 381 -7.02 4.62 0.87
N GLY A 382 -5.82 4.15 1.23
CA GLY A 382 -4.57 4.66 0.68
C GLY A 382 -4.46 4.48 -0.84
N VAL A 383 -4.84 3.32 -1.37
CA VAL A 383 -4.87 3.07 -2.82
C VAL A 383 -5.91 3.95 -3.52
N SER A 384 -7.09 4.15 -2.93
CA SER A 384 -8.11 5.05 -3.49
C SER A 384 -7.60 6.48 -3.61
N GLN A 385 -6.90 6.97 -2.59
CA GLN A 385 -6.29 8.29 -2.64
C GLN A 385 -5.13 8.38 -3.64
N LEU A 386 -4.33 7.32 -3.76
CA LEU A 386 -3.31 7.25 -4.80
C LEU A 386 -3.94 7.40 -6.19
N THR A 387 -5.03 6.68 -6.47
CA THR A 387 -5.72 6.75 -7.76
C THR A 387 -6.29 8.14 -8.04
N GLU A 388 -6.91 8.78 -7.05
CA GLU A 388 -7.41 10.15 -7.14
C GLU A 388 -6.27 11.14 -7.37
N TYR A 389 -5.19 11.00 -6.63
CA TYR A 389 -4.02 11.85 -6.73
C TYR A 389 -3.34 11.74 -8.09
N LEU A 390 -3.09 10.52 -8.60
CA LEU A 390 -2.53 10.31 -9.95
C LEU A 390 -3.43 10.92 -11.04
N GLY A 391 -4.75 10.83 -10.87
CA GLY A 391 -5.72 11.48 -11.75
C GLY A 391 -5.58 12.99 -11.75
N SER A 392 -5.37 13.62 -10.59
CA SER A 392 -5.21 15.07 -10.44
C SER A 392 -3.89 15.59 -11.00
N LEU A 393 -2.79 14.82 -10.89
CA LEU A 393 -1.49 15.18 -11.45
C LEU A 393 -1.49 15.28 -12.96
N GLY A 394 -2.21 14.40 -13.64
CA GLY A 394 -2.30 14.37 -15.11
C GLY A 394 -0.96 14.18 -15.83
N TYR A 395 0.03 13.58 -15.18
CA TYR A 395 1.33 13.28 -15.81
C TYR A 395 1.25 12.18 -16.84
N GLY A 396 0.09 11.51 -16.95
CA GLY A 396 -0.12 10.39 -17.86
C GLY A 396 0.46 9.09 -17.32
N ASP A 397 0.58 8.97 -16.00
CA ASP A 397 0.92 7.72 -15.34
C ASP A 397 -0.15 6.67 -15.63
N HIS A 398 0.23 5.43 -15.79
CA HIS A 398 -0.68 4.30 -15.84
C HIS A 398 -0.50 3.43 -14.60
N LEU A 399 -1.56 2.79 -14.17
CA LEU A 399 -1.59 2.00 -12.95
C LEU A 399 -2.02 0.58 -13.24
N GLY A 400 -1.26 -0.39 -12.76
CA GLY A 400 -1.59 -1.81 -12.74
C GLY A 400 -1.72 -2.33 -11.31
N LEU A 401 -2.43 -3.43 -11.11
CA LEU A 401 -2.69 -4.01 -9.80
C LEU A 401 -2.35 -5.49 -9.78
N VAL A 402 -1.42 -5.85 -8.92
CA VAL A 402 -1.05 -7.23 -8.57
C VAL A 402 -1.38 -7.44 -7.10
N SER A 403 -2.07 -8.52 -6.79
CA SER A 403 -2.22 -9.00 -5.42
C SER A 403 -1.42 -10.26 -5.19
N TYR A 404 -1.02 -10.49 -3.96
CA TYR A 404 -0.40 -11.74 -3.55
C TYR A 404 -0.89 -12.19 -2.18
N ASP A 405 -0.94 -13.49 -2.04
CA ASP A 405 -1.07 -14.24 -0.80
C ASP A 405 -0.14 -15.46 -0.90
N THR A 406 -0.64 -16.70 -0.93
CA THR A 406 0.17 -17.89 -1.25
C THR A 406 0.65 -17.88 -2.70
N THR A 407 -0.10 -17.24 -3.59
CA THR A 407 0.21 -17.06 -5.02
C THR A 407 -0.09 -15.63 -5.43
N ALA A 408 0.58 -15.15 -6.47
CA ALA A 408 0.31 -13.82 -7.01
C ALA A 408 -0.59 -13.86 -8.24
N ARG A 409 -1.31 -12.75 -8.48
CA ARG A 409 -2.21 -12.61 -9.62
C ARG A 409 -2.40 -11.15 -10.03
N TRP A 410 -2.76 -10.95 -11.29
CA TRP A 410 -3.18 -9.65 -11.78
C TRP A 410 -4.65 -9.43 -11.42
N GLU A 411 -4.95 -8.35 -10.76
CA GLU A 411 -6.30 -7.95 -10.40
C GLU A 411 -6.85 -7.02 -11.50
N THR A 412 -7.48 -7.61 -12.50
CA THR A 412 -7.92 -6.89 -13.70
C THR A 412 -9.42 -6.81 -13.86
N ARG A 413 -10.19 -7.48 -12.98
CA ARG A 413 -11.63 -7.57 -13.15
C ARG A 413 -12.40 -7.74 -11.85
N VAL A 414 -13.54 -7.10 -11.77
CA VAL A 414 -14.61 -7.37 -10.81
C VAL A 414 -15.95 -7.40 -11.54
N ASN A 415 -16.85 -8.30 -11.15
CA ASN A 415 -18.19 -8.41 -11.73
C ASN A 415 -19.19 -8.77 -10.63
N ASP A 416 -19.59 -7.77 -9.84
CA ASP A 416 -20.67 -7.85 -8.85
C ASP A 416 -21.69 -6.73 -9.12
N PRO A 417 -22.58 -6.91 -10.12
CA PRO A 417 -23.57 -5.89 -10.47
C PRO A 417 -24.62 -5.66 -9.36
N ALA A 418 -24.81 -6.63 -8.46
CA ALA A 418 -25.74 -6.47 -7.34
C ALA A 418 -25.21 -5.45 -6.31
N ALA A 419 -23.90 -5.37 -6.17
CA ALA A 419 -23.22 -4.36 -5.35
C ALA A 419 -22.88 -3.09 -6.13
N GLY A 420 -23.13 -3.03 -7.44
CA GLY A 420 -22.70 -1.93 -8.29
C GLY A 420 -21.19 -1.94 -8.61
N MET A 421 -20.49 -3.03 -8.30
CA MET A 421 -19.04 -3.18 -8.46
C MET A 421 -18.74 -3.94 -9.76
N VAL A 422 -18.58 -3.19 -10.85
CA VAL A 422 -18.29 -3.76 -12.19
C VAL A 422 -17.14 -2.97 -12.81
N ALA A 423 -16.02 -3.64 -13.08
CA ALA A 423 -14.88 -3.09 -13.80
C ALA A 423 -14.12 -4.21 -14.52
N ASP A 424 -13.55 -3.89 -15.68
CA ASP A 424 -12.74 -4.84 -16.47
C ASP A 424 -11.65 -4.10 -17.24
N VAL A 425 -10.40 -4.28 -16.82
CA VAL A 425 -9.20 -3.74 -17.45
C VAL A 425 -8.30 -4.86 -18.00
N THR A 426 -8.87 -6.04 -18.25
CA THR A 426 -8.10 -7.20 -18.75
C THR A 426 -7.40 -6.93 -20.08
N GLY A 427 -7.98 -6.09 -20.93
CA GLY A 427 -7.38 -5.72 -22.23
C GLY A 427 -6.27 -4.68 -22.13
N ASP A 428 -6.21 -3.93 -21.04
CA ASP A 428 -5.20 -2.90 -20.75
C ASP A 428 -4.91 -2.89 -19.23
N PRO A 429 -4.15 -3.89 -18.73
CA PRO A 429 -3.95 -4.08 -17.29
C PRO A 429 -3.09 -3.01 -16.62
N ILE A 430 -2.36 -2.19 -17.39
CA ILE A 430 -1.67 -0.99 -16.91
C ILE A 430 -2.35 0.21 -17.56
N THR A 431 -3.30 0.84 -16.86
CA THR A 431 -4.28 1.75 -17.46
C THR A 431 -4.36 3.10 -16.75
N MET A 432 -4.92 4.11 -17.43
CA MET A 432 -5.36 5.37 -16.81
C MET A 432 -6.80 5.31 -16.29
N ASP A 433 -7.49 4.19 -16.41
CA ASP A 433 -8.80 4.02 -15.78
C ASP A 433 -8.66 3.75 -14.28
N TYR A 434 -8.25 4.79 -13.56
CA TYR A 434 -8.04 4.74 -12.11
C TYR A 434 -9.32 4.35 -11.36
N ALA A 435 -10.49 4.75 -11.87
CA ALA A 435 -11.78 4.40 -11.27
C ALA A 435 -12.04 2.89 -11.35
N ALA A 436 -11.66 2.25 -12.46
CA ALA A 436 -11.75 0.80 -12.59
C ALA A 436 -10.79 0.08 -11.61
N ILE A 437 -9.54 0.54 -11.51
CA ILE A 437 -8.56 -0.01 -10.54
C ILE A 437 -9.08 0.14 -9.10
N ASP A 438 -9.58 1.31 -8.73
CA ASP A 438 -10.15 1.54 -7.39
C ASP A 438 -11.36 0.63 -7.14
N THR A 439 -12.27 0.49 -8.09
CA THR A 439 -13.42 -0.42 -7.98
C THR A 439 -12.98 -1.88 -7.77
N ILE A 440 -11.95 -2.33 -8.48
CA ILE A 440 -11.43 -3.69 -8.37
C ILE A 440 -10.83 -3.92 -6.98
N GLN A 441 -9.94 -3.04 -6.52
CA GLN A 441 -9.26 -3.21 -5.24
C GLN A 441 -10.24 -3.10 -4.05
N ARG A 442 -11.24 -2.21 -4.12
CA ARG A 442 -12.27 -2.07 -3.08
C ARG A 442 -13.12 -3.33 -2.91
N HIS A 443 -13.31 -4.13 -3.94
CA HIS A 443 -14.05 -5.41 -3.89
C HIS A 443 -13.16 -6.59 -3.45
N ARG A 444 -12.06 -6.33 -2.78
CA ARG A 444 -11.14 -7.35 -2.26
C ARG A 444 -11.08 -7.29 -0.74
N GLN A 445 -10.60 -8.38 -0.16
CA GLN A 445 -10.38 -8.48 1.28
C GLN A 445 -9.20 -9.40 1.56
N ALA A 446 -8.50 -9.17 2.66
CA ALA A 446 -7.45 -10.04 3.14
C ALA A 446 -7.98 -11.46 3.40
N GLY A 447 -7.20 -12.47 3.04
CA GLY A 447 -7.63 -13.86 3.10
C GLY A 447 -8.66 -14.28 2.04
N TYR A 448 -9.00 -13.37 1.08
CA TYR A 448 -10.00 -13.62 0.04
C TYR A 448 -9.71 -14.86 -0.79
N TYR A 449 -8.46 -15.14 -1.08
CA TYR A 449 -8.02 -16.29 -1.84
C TYR A 449 -7.32 -17.33 -0.96
N GLN A 450 -6.21 -16.96 -0.31
CA GLN A 450 -5.40 -17.81 0.57
C GLN A 450 -4.77 -16.99 1.70
N SER A 451 -3.97 -17.61 2.58
CA SER A 451 -3.59 -16.97 3.85
C SER A 451 -2.11 -16.64 4.04
N THR A 452 -1.20 -17.14 3.20
CA THR A 452 0.26 -16.96 3.39
C THR A 452 0.81 -15.78 2.58
N THR A 453 2.09 -15.42 2.78
CA THR A 453 2.71 -14.19 2.25
C THR A 453 3.76 -14.51 1.18
N GLY A 454 3.32 -14.63 -0.07
CA GLY A 454 4.15 -14.92 -1.26
C GLY A 454 4.72 -13.68 -1.92
N LEU A 455 5.39 -12.82 -1.16
CA LEU A 455 5.92 -11.53 -1.60
C LEU A 455 6.74 -11.61 -2.90
N GLY A 456 7.62 -12.63 -3.01
CA GLY A 456 8.47 -12.80 -4.19
C GLY A 456 7.68 -13.09 -5.47
N ASP A 457 6.58 -13.86 -5.38
CA ASP A 457 5.69 -14.09 -6.52
C ASP A 457 4.94 -12.80 -6.89
N GLY A 458 4.58 -11.97 -5.91
CA GLY A 458 3.98 -10.66 -6.15
C GLY A 458 4.87 -9.76 -7.01
N VAL A 459 6.13 -9.61 -6.62
CA VAL A 459 7.12 -8.80 -7.36
C VAL A 459 7.38 -9.37 -8.76
N LYS A 460 7.49 -10.70 -8.88
CA LYS A 460 7.66 -11.39 -10.16
C LYS A 460 6.49 -11.13 -11.12
N GLU A 461 5.26 -11.18 -10.63
CA GLU A 461 4.07 -10.92 -11.45
C GLU A 461 3.98 -9.44 -11.87
N ALA A 462 4.43 -8.50 -11.03
CA ALA A 462 4.51 -7.09 -11.39
C ALA A 462 5.57 -6.84 -12.49
N GLN A 463 6.75 -7.45 -12.35
CA GLN A 463 7.78 -7.44 -13.39
C GLN A 463 7.22 -7.96 -14.72
N ARG A 464 6.52 -9.10 -14.69
CA ARG A 464 5.89 -9.68 -15.87
C ARG A 464 4.84 -8.75 -16.48
N MET A 465 3.99 -8.12 -15.67
CA MET A 465 2.99 -7.15 -16.14
C MET A 465 3.65 -5.97 -16.85
N LEU A 466 4.73 -5.41 -16.27
CA LEU A 466 5.49 -4.33 -16.90
C LEU A 466 6.16 -4.76 -18.20
N ALA A 467 6.71 -5.98 -18.26
CA ALA A 467 7.35 -6.50 -19.48
C ALA A 467 6.35 -6.75 -20.63
N GLU A 468 5.14 -7.23 -20.32
CA GLU A 468 4.12 -7.57 -21.31
C GLU A 468 3.28 -6.35 -21.75
N HIS A 469 3.02 -5.38 -20.85
CA HIS A 469 2.08 -4.27 -21.05
C HIS A 469 2.66 -2.88 -20.81
N GLY A 470 3.93 -2.77 -20.39
CA GLY A 470 4.58 -1.48 -20.17
C GLY A 470 4.73 -0.68 -21.46
N ARG A 471 4.46 0.62 -21.38
CA ARG A 471 4.50 1.53 -22.53
C ARG A 471 5.95 1.92 -22.86
N TYR A 472 6.25 2.00 -24.15
CA TYR A 472 7.52 2.55 -24.58
C TYR A 472 7.66 4.03 -24.17
N GLY A 473 8.77 4.35 -23.48
CA GLY A 473 9.05 5.71 -23.02
C GLY A 473 8.35 6.12 -21.71
N ALA A 474 7.63 5.21 -21.06
CA ALA A 474 7.22 5.34 -19.67
C ALA A 474 8.28 4.70 -18.75
N ARG A 475 8.38 5.18 -17.50
CA ARG A 475 9.30 4.62 -16.52
C ARG A 475 8.62 3.49 -15.75
N PRO A 476 9.13 2.26 -15.85
CA PRO A 476 8.58 1.15 -15.08
C PRO A 476 8.81 1.39 -13.59
N THR A 477 7.75 1.25 -12.80
CA THR A 477 7.78 1.50 -11.35
C THR A 477 6.95 0.44 -10.65
N ILE A 478 7.47 -0.10 -9.55
CA ILE A 478 6.78 -1.08 -8.70
C ILE A 478 6.65 -0.47 -7.30
N LEU A 479 5.46 -0.54 -6.72
CA LEU A 479 5.21 -0.26 -5.32
C LEU A 479 4.78 -1.53 -4.61
N VAL A 480 5.62 -2.02 -3.72
CA VAL A 480 5.39 -3.25 -2.94
C VAL A 480 4.93 -2.90 -1.54
N MET A 481 3.87 -3.53 -1.07
CA MET A 481 3.34 -3.37 0.28
C MET A 481 3.21 -4.73 0.97
N THR A 482 3.57 -4.80 2.26
CA THR A 482 3.35 -5.97 3.14
C THR A 482 3.15 -5.56 4.60
N ASP A 483 2.41 -6.38 5.35
CA ASP A 483 2.29 -6.31 6.81
C ASP A 483 3.06 -7.44 7.53
N GLY A 484 3.66 -8.36 6.76
CA GLY A 484 4.25 -9.58 7.27
C GLY A 484 5.63 -9.92 6.72
N ASN A 485 6.07 -11.11 7.06
CA ASN A 485 7.31 -11.70 6.55
C ASN A 485 7.01 -12.57 5.34
N ALA A 486 7.84 -12.48 4.30
CA ALA A 486 7.80 -13.42 3.18
C ALA A 486 7.96 -14.86 3.69
N ASN A 487 7.01 -15.73 3.38
CA ASN A 487 6.98 -17.12 3.87
C ASN A 487 6.69 -18.17 2.77
N VAL A 488 6.65 -17.75 1.52
CA VAL A 488 6.45 -18.61 0.35
C VAL A 488 7.58 -18.43 -0.67
N SER A 489 8.09 -19.52 -1.19
CA SER A 489 9.01 -19.58 -2.34
C SER A 489 9.05 -20.98 -2.92
N PRO A 490 9.45 -21.17 -4.19
CA PRO A 490 9.66 -22.50 -4.76
C PRO A 490 10.67 -23.32 -3.95
N SER A 491 10.38 -24.61 -3.76
CA SER A 491 11.21 -25.49 -2.91
C SER A 491 12.65 -25.65 -3.38
N GLY A 492 12.92 -25.45 -4.68
CA GLY A 492 14.26 -25.54 -5.28
C GLY A 492 14.95 -24.21 -5.50
N PHE A 493 14.38 -23.09 -5.02
CA PHE A 493 15.00 -21.79 -5.22
C PHE A 493 16.31 -21.65 -4.44
N SER A 494 17.32 -21.09 -5.10
CA SER A 494 18.59 -20.63 -4.51
C SER A 494 19.08 -19.41 -5.28
N LEU A 495 19.76 -18.50 -4.60
CA LEU A 495 20.41 -17.36 -5.26
C LEU A 495 21.46 -17.82 -6.28
N PRO A 496 21.72 -17.05 -7.35
CA PRO A 496 22.83 -17.27 -8.27
C PRO A 496 24.18 -17.36 -7.53
N GLY A 497 25.13 -18.10 -8.11
CA GLY A 497 26.45 -18.31 -7.46
C GLY A 497 27.35 -17.07 -7.42
N ASP A 498 27.02 -16.06 -8.19
CA ASP A 498 27.67 -14.74 -8.28
C ASP A 498 26.91 -13.64 -7.52
N TRP A 499 25.98 -14.02 -6.64
CA TRP A 499 25.22 -13.09 -5.84
C TRP A 499 26.07 -12.40 -4.79
N ASP A 500 26.14 -11.08 -4.84
CA ASP A 500 26.95 -10.26 -3.95
C ASP A 500 26.05 -9.28 -3.17
N TRP A 501 25.90 -9.53 -1.87
CA TRP A 501 25.13 -8.65 -0.99
C TRP A 501 25.84 -7.32 -0.73
N ASP A 502 27.19 -7.30 -0.70
CA ASP A 502 27.96 -6.09 -0.44
C ASP A 502 27.75 -5.07 -1.57
N GLU A 503 27.64 -5.53 -2.82
CA GLU A 503 27.30 -4.66 -3.95
C GLU A 503 25.85 -4.15 -3.91
N LEU A 504 24.92 -5.00 -3.41
CA LEU A 504 23.49 -4.75 -3.56
C LEU A 504 22.87 -3.97 -2.40
N THR A 505 23.43 -4.08 -1.21
CA THR A 505 22.81 -3.57 0.03
C THR A 505 23.78 -2.83 0.94
N ASP A 506 24.85 -2.26 0.41
CA ASP A 506 25.73 -1.32 1.09
C ASP A 506 25.06 0.07 1.05
N PHE A 507 24.34 0.44 2.13
CA PHE A 507 23.55 1.68 2.19
C PHE A 507 24.39 2.90 2.58
N ASP A 508 25.48 2.68 3.34
CA ASP A 508 26.32 3.76 3.85
C ASP A 508 27.63 3.93 3.07
N GLY A 509 27.92 3.05 2.12
CA GLY A 509 29.09 3.11 1.23
C GLY A 509 30.38 2.68 1.88
N ASP A 510 30.34 1.88 2.95
CA ASP A 510 31.53 1.40 3.66
C ASP A 510 32.13 0.13 3.03
N GLY A 511 31.47 -0.45 2.02
CA GLY A 511 31.90 -1.63 1.28
C GLY A 511 31.47 -2.95 1.90
N ALA A 512 30.54 -2.92 2.85
CA ALA A 512 29.93 -4.11 3.45
C ALA A 512 28.39 -4.04 3.36
N ALA A 513 27.74 -5.19 3.26
CA ALA A 513 26.30 -5.25 3.19
C ALA A 513 25.63 -4.85 4.51
N ASP A 514 24.74 -3.85 4.49
CA ASP A 514 23.88 -3.49 5.61
C ASP A 514 22.70 -4.46 5.80
N TYR A 515 22.38 -5.21 4.75
CA TYR A 515 21.34 -6.23 4.78
C TYR A 515 21.79 -7.51 4.10
N THR A 516 21.64 -8.63 4.82
CA THR A 516 21.81 -9.98 4.27
C THR A 516 20.76 -10.91 4.87
N THR A 517 20.40 -11.98 4.17
CA THR A 517 19.50 -12.99 4.71
C THR A 517 19.82 -14.39 4.22
N ASN A 518 19.65 -15.38 5.10
CA ASN A 518 19.71 -16.80 4.78
C ASN A 518 18.32 -17.43 4.61
N ASP A 519 17.25 -16.63 4.82
CA ASP A 519 15.89 -17.07 4.61
C ASP A 519 15.59 -17.13 3.12
N ARG A 520 15.27 -18.33 2.62
CA ARG A 520 15.01 -18.57 1.20
C ARG A 520 13.83 -17.76 0.66
N HIS A 521 12.80 -17.50 1.47
CA HIS A 521 11.63 -16.77 1.05
C HIS A 521 11.96 -15.28 0.87
N LYS A 522 12.74 -14.71 1.78
CA LYS A 522 13.25 -13.34 1.69
C LYS A 522 14.25 -13.18 0.54
N GLN A 523 15.14 -14.18 0.35
CA GLN A 523 16.05 -14.22 -0.80
C GLN A 523 15.27 -14.23 -2.12
N TYR A 524 14.19 -15.00 -2.21
CA TYR A 524 13.34 -15.08 -3.39
C TYR A 524 12.66 -13.74 -3.70
N ALA A 525 12.15 -13.05 -2.68
CA ALA A 525 11.54 -11.73 -2.84
C ALA A 525 12.56 -10.68 -3.32
N PHE A 526 13.72 -10.62 -2.67
CA PHE A 526 14.79 -9.69 -3.06
C PHE A 526 15.34 -9.99 -4.47
N TYR A 527 15.48 -11.28 -4.82
CA TYR A 527 15.90 -11.70 -6.16
C TYR A 527 14.99 -11.15 -7.26
N HIS A 528 13.68 -11.29 -7.12
CA HIS A 528 12.74 -10.76 -8.13
C HIS A 528 12.69 -9.23 -8.15
N ALA A 529 12.88 -8.57 -7.01
CA ALA A 529 13.06 -7.12 -6.99
C ALA A 529 14.31 -6.72 -7.79
N ARG A 530 15.44 -7.43 -7.62
CA ARG A 530 16.67 -7.16 -8.37
C ARG A 530 16.51 -7.41 -9.87
N GLU A 531 15.81 -8.47 -10.28
CA GLU A 531 15.51 -8.73 -11.69
C GLU A 531 14.70 -7.57 -12.31
N ALA A 532 13.67 -7.08 -11.62
CA ALA A 532 12.89 -5.94 -12.08
C ALA A 532 13.75 -4.66 -12.19
N ILE A 533 14.67 -4.44 -11.24
CA ILE A 533 15.62 -3.32 -11.25
C ILE A 533 16.58 -3.44 -12.45
N ASN A 534 17.09 -4.63 -12.76
CA ASN A 534 17.94 -4.88 -13.92
C ASN A 534 17.24 -4.56 -15.25
N GLU A 535 15.91 -4.69 -15.29
CA GLU A 535 15.07 -4.29 -16.42
C GLU A 535 14.70 -2.79 -16.42
N GLY A 536 15.20 -2.02 -15.44
CA GLY A 536 15.08 -0.57 -15.36
C GLY A 536 13.92 -0.08 -14.47
N ALA A 537 13.28 -0.96 -13.69
CA ALA A 537 12.23 -0.56 -12.78
C ALA A 537 12.78 0.19 -11.55
N THR A 538 12.03 1.19 -11.11
CA THR A 538 12.17 1.75 -9.77
C THR A 538 11.27 0.96 -8.81
N VAL A 539 11.80 0.55 -7.65
CA VAL A 539 11.05 -0.22 -6.65
C VAL A 539 10.86 0.61 -5.39
N HIS A 540 9.63 0.97 -5.09
CA HIS A 540 9.24 1.56 -3.81
C HIS A 540 8.66 0.49 -2.91
N THR A 541 8.81 0.67 -1.60
CA THR A 541 8.32 -0.31 -0.63
C THR A 541 7.61 0.38 0.53
N LEU A 542 6.60 -0.30 1.06
CA LEU A 542 5.77 0.15 2.17
C LEU A 542 5.58 -1.02 3.14
N SER A 543 6.09 -0.89 4.35
CA SER A 543 5.81 -1.83 5.44
C SER A 543 4.72 -1.28 6.36
N VAL A 544 3.81 -2.15 6.81
CA VAL A 544 2.65 -1.76 7.62
C VAL A 544 2.54 -2.66 8.83
N GLY A 545 2.45 -2.03 10.00
CA GLY A 545 2.26 -2.76 11.24
C GLY A 545 3.53 -3.38 11.82
N ALA A 546 3.42 -3.92 13.02
CA ALA A 546 4.56 -4.46 13.77
C ALA A 546 5.07 -5.82 13.23
N GLY A 547 4.31 -6.49 12.37
CA GLY A 547 4.65 -7.78 11.78
C GLY A 547 5.47 -7.69 10.50
N ALA A 548 5.55 -6.51 9.88
CA ALA A 548 6.19 -6.30 8.60
C ALA A 548 7.72 -6.49 8.65
N ASP A 549 8.28 -7.05 7.59
CA ASP A 549 9.73 -7.15 7.41
C ASP A 549 10.32 -5.85 6.87
N GLY A 550 10.38 -4.82 7.73
CA GLY A 550 10.91 -3.51 7.35
C GLY A 550 12.35 -3.56 6.85
N ALA A 551 13.17 -4.51 7.33
CA ALA A 551 14.56 -4.63 6.89
C ALA A 551 14.66 -5.12 5.43
N LEU A 552 13.90 -6.15 5.04
CA LEU A 552 13.80 -6.60 3.65
C LEU A 552 13.23 -5.51 2.75
N MET A 553 12.15 -4.86 3.21
CA MET A 553 11.49 -3.80 2.44
C MET A 553 12.40 -2.60 2.21
N ASN A 554 13.15 -2.18 3.24
CA ASN A 554 14.15 -1.12 3.10
C ASN A 554 15.26 -1.51 2.10
N ALA A 555 15.75 -2.73 2.16
CA ALA A 555 16.78 -3.22 1.23
C ALA A 555 16.28 -3.24 -0.22
N MET A 556 15.04 -3.70 -0.46
CA MET A 556 14.44 -3.69 -1.79
C MET A 556 14.23 -2.25 -2.32
N GLY A 557 13.75 -1.35 -1.47
CA GLY A 557 13.56 0.06 -1.82
C GLY A 557 14.87 0.78 -2.15
N TYR A 558 15.91 0.54 -1.36
CA TYR A 558 17.25 1.09 -1.58
C TYR A 558 17.84 0.59 -2.91
N ALA A 559 17.90 -0.74 -3.09
CA ALA A 559 18.42 -1.33 -4.33
C ALA A 559 17.65 -0.86 -5.58
N GLY A 560 16.36 -0.56 -5.43
CA GLY A 560 15.46 -0.09 -6.49
C GLY A 560 15.54 1.40 -6.80
N ASN A 561 16.44 2.17 -6.18
CA ASN A 561 16.46 3.64 -6.25
C ASN A 561 15.10 4.27 -5.92
N GLY A 562 14.31 3.59 -5.11
CA GLY A 562 13.01 4.03 -4.63
C GLY A 562 13.08 4.61 -3.22
N VAL A 563 11.97 4.59 -2.54
CA VAL A 563 11.87 4.91 -1.12
C VAL A 563 11.22 3.76 -0.38
N HIS A 564 11.67 3.53 0.83
CA HIS A 564 10.97 2.72 1.81
C HIS A 564 10.24 3.64 2.78
N ILE A 565 8.96 3.35 3.03
CA ILE A 565 8.17 4.04 4.05
C ILE A 565 7.68 2.97 5.03
N ASP A 566 7.92 3.22 6.31
CA ASP A 566 7.46 2.36 7.39
C ASP A 566 6.27 3.02 8.08
N VAL A 567 5.15 2.29 8.15
CA VAL A 567 3.97 2.66 8.92
C VAL A 567 3.99 1.76 10.16
N PRO A 568 4.47 2.27 11.30
CA PRO A 568 4.71 1.44 12.47
C PRO A 568 3.42 0.88 13.05
N GLY A 569 3.47 -0.34 13.57
CA GLY A 569 2.36 -0.94 14.30
C GLY A 569 2.11 -0.32 15.67
N GLY A 570 0.91 -0.53 16.21
CA GLY A 570 0.53 -0.09 17.55
C GLY A 570 -0.14 1.28 17.61
N ASN A 571 -0.41 1.89 16.45
CA ASN A 571 -1.23 3.09 16.34
C ASN A 571 -2.72 2.72 16.29
N SER A 572 -3.59 3.71 16.54
CA SER A 572 -5.03 3.55 16.29
C SER A 572 -5.33 3.28 14.82
N SER A 573 -6.50 2.75 14.51
CA SER A 573 -6.94 2.53 13.13
C SER A 573 -6.95 3.82 12.33
N GLU A 574 -7.38 4.94 12.92
CA GLU A 574 -7.42 6.27 12.31
C GLU A 574 -6.01 6.80 12.01
N ASP A 575 -5.06 6.66 12.96
CA ASP A 575 -3.67 7.06 12.75
C ASP A 575 -2.99 6.25 11.64
N ASN A 576 -3.23 4.94 11.59
CA ASN A 576 -2.69 4.07 10.54
C ASN A 576 -3.23 4.44 9.16
N GLU A 577 -4.51 4.79 9.07
CA GLU A 577 -5.13 5.25 7.83
C GLU A 577 -4.51 6.57 7.35
N GLU A 578 -4.29 7.54 8.23
CA GLU A 578 -3.63 8.80 7.89
C GLU A 578 -2.17 8.60 7.46
N LEU A 579 -1.41 7.76 8.18
CA LEU A 579 -0.02 7.44 7.84
C LEU A 579 0.09 6.72 6.49
N LEU A 580 -0.80 5.77 6.19
CA LEU A 580 -0.85 5.11 4.90
C LEU A 580 -1.21 6.08 3.78
N ARG A 581 -2.18 6.94 4.01
CA ARG A 581 -2.57 8.02 3.10
C ARG A 581 -1.39 8.92 2.76
N GLU A 582 -0.63 9.36 3.77
CA GLU A 582 0.56 10.17 3.58
C GLU A 582 1.67 9.40 2.85
N ALA A 583 1.86 8.11 3.15
CA ALA A 583 2.83 7.25 2.48
C ALA A 583 2.55 7.12 0.98
N PHE A 584 1.32 6.80 0.61
CA PHE A 584 0.92 6.71 -0.80
C PHE A 584 1.07 8.05 -1.52
N ARG A 585 0.73 9.17 -0.88
CA ARG A 585 0.94 10.52 -1.43
C ARG A 585 2.43 10.82 -1.66
N LYS A 586 3.30 10.51 -0.70
CA LYS A 586 4.76 10.68 -0.84
C LYS A 586 5.34 9.87 -1.99
N ILE A 587 4.87 8.64 -2.17
CA ILE A 587 5.31 7.77 -3.28
C ILE A 587 4.79 8.31 -4.62
N ALA A 588 3.54 8.73 -4.68
CA ALA A 588 2.95 9.32 -5.88
C ALA A 588 3.68 10.59 -6.32
N ALA A 589 4.09 11.42 -5.35
CA ALA A 589 4.86 12.64 -5.60
C ALA A 589 6.33 12.40 -6.02
N ARG A 590 6.85 11.18 -5.86
CA ARG A 590 8.19 10.80 -6.33
C ARG A 590 8.21 10.64 -7.83
N VAL A 591 8.24 11.77 -8.51
CA VAL A 591 8.31 11.85 -9.97
C VAL A 591 9.73 11.51 -10.43
N PRO A 592 9.91 10.78 -11.55
CA PRO A 592 11.23 10.57 -12.13
C PRO A 592 11.95 11.91 -12.39
N PRO A 593 13.30 11.95 -12.32
CA PRO A 593 14.03 13.16 -12.60
C PRO A 593 13.66 13.68 -13.99
N PRO A 594 13.43 15.01 -14.12
CA PRO A 594 13.03 15.61 -15.38
C PRO A 594 14.10 15.42 -16.46
N ARG A 595 13.66 15.30 -17.70
CA ARG A 595 14.53 15.14 -18.86
C ARG A 595 14.40 16.32 -19.82
N LEU A 596 15.51 16.66 -20.46
CA LEU A 596 15.51 17.57 -21.59
C LEU A 596 14.98 16.84 -22.83
N MET A 597 14.10 17.52 -23.56
CA MET A 597 13.61 17.06 -24.84
C MET A 597 14.67 17.35 -25.92
N LEU A 598 15.03 16.34 -26.69
CA LEU A 598 15.89 16.51 -27.85
C LEU A 598 15.06 17.13 -29.00
N ASP A 599 15.69 17.97 -29.84
CA ASP A 599 15.04 18.65 -30.99
C ASP A 599 14.21 17.74 -31.92
N ARG A 600 14.45 16.44 -31.90
CA ARG A 600 13.72 15.44 -32.72
C ARG A 600 12.36 15.05 -32.14
N ASP A 601 12.10 15.36 -30.89
CA ASP A 601 10.89 14.94 -30.16
C ASP A 601 9.90 16.12 -29.97
N ALA A 602 10.24 17.31 -30.52
CA ALA A 602 9.48 18.54 -30.31
C ALA A 602 8.36 18.80 -31.35
N ASP A 603 8.25 17.99 -32.42
CA ASP A 603 7.30 18.15 -33.54
C ASP A 603 6.04 17.26 -33.43
#